data_4c65f7275075cf479e81409f41b22a89
#
_entry.id   4c65f7275075cf479e81409f41b22a89
#
_cell.length_a   1.000
_cell.length_b   1.000
_cell.length_c   1.000
_cell.angle_alpha   90.00
_cell.angle_beta   90.00
_cell.angle_gamma   90.00
#
_symmetry.space_group_name_H-M   'P 1'
#
loop_
_entity.id
_entity.type
_entity.pdbx_description
1 polymer ?
#
loop_
_entity_poly.entity_id
_entity_poly.type
_entity_poly.pdbx_seq_one_letter_code
_entity_poly.pdbx_strand_id
1 'polypeptide(L)'
;YELGKDDTANFIWHILPESVTMLVMTICGLCIFLILRNVKKEEVFVYQNSSLIQTIGVLIALNGLFQVTLSWFTPEGVPTDTSYRIFVLLGVFIIFMGYLFKMGVRMREEQELTI
;
A
#
# COMPACT_ATOMS: atom_id res chain seq x y z
N TYR A 1 27.07 14.15 22.79
CA TYR A 1 27.29 12.89 22.06
C TYR A 1 26.17 11.86 22.32
N GLU A 2 25.83 11.63 23.59
CA GLU A 2 24.74 10.71 23.94
C GLU A 2 23.40 11.19 23.42
N LEU A 3 23.15 12.49 23.43
CA LEU A 3 21.93 13.10 22.89
C LEU A 3 21.81 12.85 21.38
N GLY A 4 22.90 12.97 20.64
CA GLY A 4 22.90 12.70 19.21
C GLY A 4 22.64 11.23 18.89
N LYS A 5 23.14 10.32 19.73
CA LYS A 5 22.95 8.89 19.58
C LYS A 5 21.49 8.50 19.85
N ASP A 6 20.89 9.06 20.88
CA ASP A 6 19.48 8.85 21.19
C ASP A 6 18.58 9.42 20.10
N ASP A 7 18.92 10.60 19.56
CA ASP A 7 18.19 11.22 18.47
C ASP A 7 18.24 10.37 17.20
N THR A 8 19.41 9.79 16.89
CA THR A 8 19.57 8.92 15.72
C THR A 8 18.75 7.65 15.86
N ALA A 9 18.78 7.01 17.03
CA ALA A 9 18.00 5.81 17.29
C ALA A 9 16.50 6.10 17.22
N ASN A 10 16.08 7.21 17.80
CA ASN A 10 14.70 7.66 17.76
C ASN A 10 14.24 7.91 16.32
N PHE A 11 15.09 8.54 15.49
CA PHE A 11 14.80 8.78 14.08
C PHE A 11 14.60 7.46 13.34
N ILE A 12 15.54 6.50 13.49
CA ILE A 12 15.49 5.24 12.74
C ILE A 12 14.29 4.38 13.15
N TRP A 13 13.99 4.33 14.45
CA TRP A 13 13.00 3.38 14.96
C TRP A 13 11.59 3.96 15.10
N HIS A 14 11.44 5.28 15.06
CA HIS A 14 10.14 5.93 15.23
C HIS A 14 9.78 6.87 14.09
N ILE A 15 10.65 7.81 13.75
CA ILE A 15 10.36 8.85 12.76
C ILE A 15 10.38 8.28 11.34
N LEU A 16 11.40 7.51 11.00
CA LEU A 16 11.55 6.96 9.65
C LEU A 16 10.39 6.03 9.25
N PRO A 17 10.00 5.03 10.08
CA PRO A 17 8.85 4.19 9.75
C PRO A 17 7.56 4.97 9.59
N GLU A 18 7.31 5.92 10.49
CA GLU A 18 6.11 6.75 10.45
C GLU A 18 6.08 7.63 9.20
N SER A 19 7.21 8.21 8.82
CA SER A 19 7.34 9.03 7.63
C SER A 19 7.07 8.21 6.36
N VAL A 20 7.60 7.00 6.28
CA VAL A 20 7.37 6.10 5.15
C VAL A 20 5.89 5.73 5.06
N THR A 21 5.26 5.43 6.18
CA THR A 21 3.84 5.11 6.23
C THR A 21 2.98 6.28 5.74
N MET A 22 3.29 7.50 6.17
CA MET A 22 2.56 8.69 5.74
C MET A 22 2.72 8.94 4.25
N LEU A 23 3.92 8.74 3.72
CA LEU A 23 4.18 8.87 2.29
C LEU A 23 3.36 7.86 1.48
N VAL A 24 3.36 6.59 1.91
CA VAL A 24 2.59 5.53 1.27
C VAL A 24 1.10 5.85 1.31
N MET A 25 0.58 6.32 2.45
CA MET A 25 -0.83 6.69 2.60
C MET A 25 -1.20 7.84 1.68
N THR A 26 -0.32 8.82 1.51
CA THR A 26 -0.54 9.93 0.59
C THR A 26 -0.65 9.44 -0.86
N ILE A 27 0.27 8.57 -1.28
CA ILE A 27 0.26 8.00 -2.63
C ILE A 27 -1.00 7.17 -2.84
N CYS A 28 -1.39 6.36 -1.85
CA CYS A 28 -2.63 5.58 -1.93
C CYS A 28 -3.86 6.48 -2.06
N GLY A 29 -3.88 7.60 -1.33
CA GLY A 29 -4.95 8.59 -1.45
C GLY A 29 -5.06 9.17 -2.84
N LEU A 30 -3.93 9.48 -3.47
CA LEU A 30 -3.90 9.95 -4.85
C LEU A 30 -4.42 8.89 -5.82
N CYS A 31 -4.05 7.63 -5.62
CA CYS A 31 -4.54 6.53 -6.44
C CYS A 31 -6.06 6.39 -6.31
N ILE A 32 -6.59 6.49 -5.10
CA ILE A 32 -8.04 6.43 -4.85
C ILE A 32 -8.73 7.61 -5.55
N PHE A 33 -8.15 8.79 -5.48
CA PHE A 33 -8.69 9.98 -6.16
C PHE A 33 -8.78 9.74 -7.68
N LEU A 34 -7.75 9.16 -8.27
CA LEU A 34 -7.74 8.86 -9.70
C LEU A 34 -8.81 7.82 -10.07
N ILE A 35 -9.00 6.80 -9.21
CA ILE A 35 -10.05 5.81 -9.42
C ILE A 35 -11.43 6.48 -9.39
N LEU A 36 -11.67 7.33 -8.39
CA LEU A 36 -12.95 8.05 -8.26
C LEU A 36 -13.19 8.97 -9.46
N ARG A 37 -12.14 9.59 -9.98
CA ARG A 37 -12.22 10.43 -11.17
C ARG A 37 -12.68 9.60 -12.38
N ASN A 38 -12.12 8.40 -12.55
CA ASN A 38 -12.52 7.50 -13.63
C ASN A 38 -13.96 7.03 -13.47
N VAL A 39 -14.39 6.74 -12.24
CA VAL A 39 -15.77 6.35 -11.95
C VAL A 39 -16.75 7.48 -12.31
N LYS A 40 -16.39 8.74 -12.03
CA LYS A 40 -17.22 9.89 -12.43
C LYS A 40 -17.37 10.01 -13.92
N LYS A 41 -16.37 9.57 -14.70
CA LYS A 41 -16.43 9.55 -16.16
C LYS A 41 -17.14 8.31 -16.71
N GLU A 42 -17.74 7.51 -15.83
CA GLU A 42 -18.39 6.24 -16.17
C GLU A 42 -17.42 5.18 -16.70
N GLU A 43 -16.13 5.36 -16.44
CA GLU A 43 -15.08 4.43 -16.82
C GLU A 43 -14.67 3.58 -15.60
N VAL A 44 -15.57 2.71 -15.13
CA VAL A 44 -15.33 1.89 -13.93
C VAL A 44 -14.42 0.72 -14.25
N PHE A 45 -14.81 -0.08 -15.26
CA PHE A 45 -14.08 -1.30 -15.62
C PHE A 45 -13.06 -1.01 -16.70
N VAL A 46 -11.95 -0.36 -16.30
CA VAL A 46 -10.84 -0.06 -17.19
C VAL A 46 -9.55 -0.58 -16.55
N TYR A 47 -8.57 -0.91 -17.39
CA TYR A 47 -7.29 -1.44 -16.90
C TYR A 47 -6.57 -0.45 -15.99
N GLN A 48 -6.77 0.83 -16.20
CA GLN A 48 -6.17 1.86 -15.35
C GLN A 48 -6.61 1.71 -13.90
N ASN A 49 -7.91 1.48 -13.66
CA ASN A 49 -8.42 1.27 -12.30
C ASN A 49 -7.86 0.00 -11.68
N SER A 50 -7.79 -1.10 -12.44
CA SER A 50 -7.18 -2.35 -12.01
C SER A 50 -5.72 -2.13 -11.60
N SER A 51 -4.96 -1.41 -12.43
CA SER A 51 -3.56 -1.09 -12.18
C SER A 51 -3.40 -0.24 -10.92
N LEU A 52 -4.28 0.75 -10.74
CA LEU A 52 -4.25 1.61 -9.55
C LEU A 52 -4.54 0.82 -8.26
N ILE A 53 -5.51 -0.09 -8.31
CA ILE A 53 -5.82 -0.95 -7.16
C ILE A 53 -4.62 -1.84 -6.82
N GLN A 54 -4.00 -2.45 -7.83
CA GLN A 54 -2.81 -3.29 -7.62
C GLN A 54 -1.65 -2.46 -7.05
N THR A 55 -1.47 -1.23 -7.52
CA THR A 55 -0.44 -0.33 -7.01
C THR A 55 -0.66 -0.03 -5.53
N ILE A 56 -1.89 0.25 -5.13
CA ILE A 56 -2.24 0.47 -3.72
C ILE A 56 -1.87 -0.76 -2.89
N GLY A 57 -2.24 -1.95 -3.36
CA GLY A 57 -1.94 -3.19 -2.66
C GLY A 57 -0.44 -3.43 -2.51
N VAL A 58 0.32 -3.23 -3.58
CA VAL A 58 1.78 -3.39 -3.57
C VAL A 58 2.42 -2.41 -2.58
N LEU A 59 2.00 -1.15 -2.61
CA LEU A 59 2.54 -0.13 -1.70
C LEU A 59 2.28 -0.48 -0.24
N ILE A 60 1.05 -0.90 0.08
CA ILE A 60 0.69 -1.28 1.45
C ILE A 60 1.47 -2.51 1.88
N ALA A 61 1.58 -3.53 1.02
CA ALA A 61 2.32 -4.75 1.32
C ALA A 61 3.81 -4.46 1.54
N LEU A 62 4.41 -3.65 0.69
CA LEU A 62 5.83 -3.28 0.82
C LEU A 62 6.07 -2.48 2.09
N ASN A 63 5.18 -1.56 2.41
CA ASN A 63 5.28 -0.80 3.66
C ASN A 63 5.21 -1.74 4.87
N GLY A 64 4.27 -2.68 4.86
CA GLY A 64 4.16 -3.67 5.94
C GLY A 64 5.40 -4.53 6.07
N LEU A 65 5.94 -5.03 4.95
CA LEU A 65 7.17 -5.81 4.95
C LEU A 65 8.36 -5.01 5.47
N PHE A 66 8.47 -3.76 5.05
CA PHE A 66 9.52 -2.87 5.55
C PHE A 66 9.46 -2.70 7.06
N GLN A 67 8.26 -2.46 7.60
CA GLN A 67 8.05 -2.27 9.03
C GLN A 67 8.35 -3.57 9.81
N VAL A 68 7.89 -4.71 9.31
CA VAL A 68 8.15 -6.01 9.94
C VAL A 68 9.66 -6.31 9.95
N THR A 69 10.34 -6.07 8.82
CA THR A 69 11.79 -6.28 8.73
C THR A 69 12.52 -5.36 9.72
N LEU A 70 12.11 -4.11 9.79
CA LEU A 70 12.70 -3.14 10.71
C LEU A 70 12.52 -3.60 12.17
N SER A 71 11.35 -4.17 12.50
CA SER A 71 11.08 -4.66 13.85
C SER A 71 11.99 -5.83 14.24
N TRP A 72 12.39 -6.67 13.28
CA TRP A 72 13.30 -7.78 13.53
C TRP A 72 14.70 -7.30 13.91
N PHE A 73 15.12 -6.15 13.42
CA PHE A 73 16.41 -5.57 13.72
C PHE A 73 16.37 -4.57 14.88
N THR A 74 15.23 -4.42 15.53
CA THR A 74 15.07 -3.49 16.65
C THR A 74 15.88 -3.97 17.85
N PRO A 75 16.70 -3.09 18.47
CA PRO A 75 17.43 -3.45 19.69
C PRO A 75 16.50 -3.81 20.85
N GLU A 76 17.00 -4.62 21.77
CA GLU A 76 16.26 -4.95 22.99
C GLU A 76 15.92 -3.68 23.77
N GLY A 77 14.70 -3.62 24.30
CA GLY A 77 14.23 -2.49 25.08
C GLY A 77 13.56 -1.40 24.29
N VAL A 78 13.59 -1.47 22.94
CA VAL A 78 12.85 -0.53 22.10
C VAL A 78 11.47 -1.15 21.82
N PRO A 79 10.37 -0.43 22.13
CA PRO A 79 9.03 -0.95 21.86
C PRO A 79 8.81 -1.10 20.35
N THR A 80 8.30 -2.26 19.94
CA THR A 80 7.98 -2.53 18.54
C THR A 80 6.48 -2.62 18.36
N ASP A 81 5.98 -2.03 17.27
CA ASP A 81 4.59 -2.13 16.89
C ASP A 81 4.42 -3.32 15.95
N THR A 82 3.63 -4.31 16.36
CA THR A 82 3.37 -5.51 15.57
C THR A 82 2.17 -5.37 14.64
N SER A 83 1.46 -4.25 14.71
CA SER A 83 0.26 -4.00 13.89
C SER A 83 0.57 -3.95 12.39
N TYR A 84 1.83 -3.71 12.01
CA TYR A 84 2.23 -3.65 10.61
C TYR A 84 2.12 -4.99 9.89
N ARG A 85 2.00 -6.10 10.62
CA ARG A 85 1.74 -7.41 10.02
C ARG A 85 0.41 -7.44 9.29
N ILE A 86 -0.57 -6.71 9.83
CA ILE A 86 -1.89 -6.57 9.21
C ILE A 86 -1.77 -5.88 7.85
N PHE A 87 -0.86 -4.91 7.70
CA PHE A 87 -0.66 -4.22 6.43
C PHE A 87 -0.17 -5.17 5.33
N VAL A 88 0.69 -6.15 5.66
CA VAL A 88 1.14 -7.14 4.68
C VAL A 88 -0.06 -7.95 4.17
N LEU A 89 -0.88 -8.45 5.08
CA LEU A 89 -2.07 -9.22 4.73
C LEU A 89 -3.05 -8.38 3.93
N LEU A 90 -3.30 -7.16 4.38
CA LEU A 90 -4.20 -6.23 3.70
C LEU A 90 -3.70 -5.91 2.29
N GLY A 91 -2.41 -5.66 2.14
CA GLY A 91 -1.82 -5.38 0.83
C GLY A 91 -1.98 -6.53 -0.14
N VAL A 92 -1.72 -7.77 0.32
CA VAL A 92 -1.91 -8.98 -0.50
C VAL A 92 -3.38 -9.11 -0.90
N PHE A 93 -4.29 -8.87 0.03
CA PHE A 93 -5.73 -8.93 -0.25
C PHE A 93 -6.13 -7.90 -1.32
N ILE A 94 -5.61 -6.69 -1.22
CA ILE A 94 -5.90 -5.63 -2.20
C ILE A 94 -5.34 -5.99 -3.58
N ILE A 95 -4.13 -6.57 -3.64
CA ILE A 95 -3.55 -7.04 -4.90
C ILE A 95 -4.46 -8.08 -5.54
N PHE A 96 -4.98 -9.01 -4.75
CA PHE A 96 -5.90 -10.02 -5.23
C PHE A 96 -7.20 -9.39 -5.76
N MET A 97 -7.74 -8.39 -5.05
CA MET A 97 -8.92 -7.64 -5.49
C MET A 97 -8.66 -6.93 -6.82
N GLY A 98 -7.48 -6.34 -6.98
CA GLY A 98 -7.09 -5.71 -8.24
C GLY A 98 -7.03 -6.70 -9.39
N TYR A 99 -6.55 -7.90 -9.12
CA TYR A 99 -6.53 -8.98 -10.11
C TYR A 99 -7.94 -9.40 -10.52
N LEU A 100 -8.83 -9.57 -9.55
CA LEU A 100 -10.24 -9.87 -9.85
C LEU A 100 -10.88 -8.76 -10.65
N PHE A 101 -10.58 -7.52 -10.34
CA PHE A 101 -11.08 -6.37 -11.10
C PHE A 101 -10.60 -6.41 -12.55
N LYS A 102 -9.33 -6.77 -12.75
CA LYS A 102 -8.77 -6.93 -14.09
C LYS A 102 -9.50 -8.01 -14.88
N MET A 103 -9.87 -9.11 -14.23
CA MET A 103 -10.68 -10.16 -14.86
C MET A 103 -12.05 -9.63 -15.26
N GLY A 104 -12.66 -8.77 -14.43
CA GLY A 104 -13.93 -8.13 -14.76
C GLY A 104 -13.83 -7.24 -15.99
N VAL A 105 -12.74 -6.47 -16.11
CA VAL A 105 -12.47 -5.65 -17.29
C VAL A 105 -12.38 -6.52 -18.54
N ARG A 106 -11.66 -7.61 -18.44
CA ARG A 106 -11.48 -8.55 -19.55
C ARG A 106 -12.81 -9.18 -19.98
N MET A 107 -13.64 -9.58 -19.02
CA MET A 107 -14.96 -10.12 -19.31
C MET A 107 -15.85 -9.10 -20.02
N ARG A 108 -15.78 -7.85 -19.62
CA ARG A 108 -16.55 -6.78 -20.26
C ARG A 108 -16.13 -6.59 -21.72
N GLU A 109 -14.83 -6.61 -21.99
CA GLU A 109 -14.31 -6.52 -23.36
C GLU A 109 -14.78 -7.68 -24.23
N GLU A 110 -14.78 -8.90 -23.70
CA GLU A 110 -15.25 -10.07 -24.39
C GLU A 110 -16.74 -9.98 -24.70
N GLN A 111 -17.55 -9.46 -23.78
CA GLN A 111 -18.98 -9.23 -24.02
C GLN A 111 -19.21 -8.20 -25.12
N GLU A 112 -18.45 -7.13 -25.13
CA GLU A 112 -18.55 -6.11 -26.17
C GLU A 112 -18.20 -6.64 -27.55
N LEU A 113 -17.22 -7.56 -27.63
CA LEU A 113 -16.84 -8.21 -28.88
C LEU A 113 -17.89 -9.21 -29.38
N THR A 114 -18.71 -9.76 -28.49
CA THR A 114 -19.74 -10.74 -28.85
C THR A 114 -21.00 -10.11 -29.44
N ILE A 115 -21.18 -8.84 -29.21
CA ILE A 115 -22.31 -8.09 -29.73
C ILE A 115 -22.02 -7.61 -31.16
#